data_f083bebdc33052680ea79e07256a751c
#
_entry.id   f083bebdc33052680ea79e07256a751c
#
_cell.length_a   1.000
_cell.length_b   1.000
_cell.length_c   1.000
_cell.angle_alpha   90.00
_cell.angle_beta   90.00
_cell.angle_gamma   90.00
#
_symmetry.space_group_name_H-M   'P 1'
#
loop_
_entity.id
_entity.type
_entity.pdbx_description
1 polymer ?
#
loop_
_entity_poly.entity_id
_entity_poly.type
_entity_poly.pdbx_seq_one_letter_code
_entity_poly.pdbx_strand_id
1 'polypeptide(L)'
;MEPIKGGISLDMRKRFNKILSFNEVDQTITVQAGLSGPALEEALQDAPNRFGAKRQYTCGHFPQSFEYSSVGGWVVTRGAGQNSTYYGTIADIVLSQKYATPIGRIVTPHYPREATGPDLNQIMMGSEGTFGVLTEVTLKVFRWQPENRKRFSYMFRDWETAMAAAREMMQCECGYSSVFRLSDPEETHLMLML
;
A
#
# COMPACT_ATOMS: atom_id res chain seq x y z
N MET A 1 -18.59 -0.09 -7.47
CA MET A 1 -19.75 -1.02 -7.60
C MET A 1 -21.02 -0.28 -7.20
N GLU A 2 -21.98 -0.17 -8.07
CA GLU A 2 -23.25 0.50 -7.80
C GLU A 2 -24.34 -0.52 -7.41
N PRO A 3 -25.16 -0.24 -6.39
CA PRO A 3 -26.27 -1.12 -6.03
C PRO A 3 -27.38 -1.01 -7.08
N ILE A 4 -27.62 -2.09 -7.82
CA ILE A 4 -28.56 -2.14 -8.95
C ILE A 4 -30.03 -1.85 -8.53
N LYS A 5 -30.39 -2.19 -7.28
CA LYS A 5 -31.76 -2.04 -6.74
C LYS A 5 -31.83 -1.12 -5.53
N GLY A 6 -30.93 -0.13 -5.45
CA GLY A 6 -30.75 0.67 -4.25
C GLY A 6 -29.90 -0.07 -3.20
N GLY A 7 -29.56 0.57 -2.10
CA GLY A 7 -28.73 -0.04 -1.07
C GLY A 7 -28.29 0.95 0.00
N ILE A 8 -27.37 0.50 0.85
CA ILE A 8 -26.80 1.30 1.94
C ILE A 8 -25.36 1.63 1.57
N SER A 9 -25.03 2.93 1.57
CA SER A 9 -23.65 3.40 1.46
C SER A 9 -23.05 3.50 2.86
N LEU A 10 -21.98 2.73 3.12
CA LEU A 10 -21.29 2.71 4.41
C LEU A 10 -19.98 3.49 4.32
N ASP A 11 -19.95 4.71 4.90
CA ASP A 11 -18.71 5.49 5.03
C ASP A 11 -17.89 5.04 6.24
N MET A 12 -16.81 4.33 5.98
CA MET A 12 -15.90 3.81 7.02
C MET A 12 -15.04 4.92 7.66
N ARG A 13 -14.80 6.04 7.00
CA ARG A 13 -13.85 7.09 7.42
C ARG A 13 -14.26 7.80 8.71
N LYS A 14 -15.56 7.85 9.02
CA LYS A 14 -16.07 8.56 10.20
C LYS A 14 -15.84 7.82 11.51
N ARG A 15 -15.90 6.50 11.51
CA ARG A 15 -15.88 5.69 12.75
C ARG A 15 -14.82 4.60 12.77
N PHE A 16 -14.30 4.18 11.60
CA PHE A 16 -13.30 3.13 11.46
C PHE A 16 -11.97 3.72 10.97
N ASN A 17 -11.46 4.74 11.65
CA ASN A 17 -10.27 5.50 11.25
C ASN A 17 -9.17 5.54 12.32
N LYS A 18 -9.15 4.59 13.24
CA LYS A 18 -8.19 4.55 14.34
C LYS A 18 -6.99 3.66 14.01
N ILE A 19 -5.84 4.03 14.56
CA ILE A 19 -4.70 3.14 14.71
C ILE A 19 -4.94 2.37 16.01
N LEU A 20 -4.85 1.04 15.94
CA LEU A 20 -5.15 0.14 17.05
C LEU A 20 -3.90 -0.31 17.79
N SER A 21 -2.83 -0.58 17.06
CA SER A 21 -1.53 -0.95 17.64
C SER A 21 -0.39 -0.70 16.67
N PHE A 22 0.78 -0.47 17.24
CA PHE A 22 2.05 -0.40 16.52
C PHE A 22 3.06 -1.27 17.26
N ASN A 23 3.82 -2.09 16.54
CA ASN A 23 4.89 -2.92 17.07
C ASN A 23 6.19 -2.62 16.32
N GLU A 24 7.14 -1.97 17.01
CA GLU A 24 8.42 -1.61 16.42
C GLU A 24 9.31 -2.83 16.16
N VAL A 25 9.23 -3.86 17.02
CA VAL A 25 10.08 -5.06 16.90
C VAL A 25 9.71 -5.85 15.66
N ASP A 26 8.42 -6.09 15.46
CA ASP A 26 7.90 -6.82 14.29
C ASP A 26 7.71 -5.94 13.06
N GLN A 27 7.86 -4.60 13.22
CA GLN A 27 7.59 -3.60 12.19
C GLN A 27 6.18 -3.75 11.59
N THR A 28 5.19 -3.73 12.47
CA THR A 28 3.78 -3.88 12.09
C THR A 28 2.92 -2.78 12.68
N ILE A 29 1.85 -2.44 11.96
CA ILE A 29 0.80 -1.54 12.42
C ILE A 29 -0.57 -2.15 12.15
N THR A 30 -1.45 -2.11 13.15
CA THR A 30 -2.85 -2.51 12.97
C THR A 30 -3.72 -1.28 12.97
N VAL A 31 -4.53 -1.15 11.92
CA VAL A 31 -5.40 0.01 11.71
C VAL A 31 -6.80 -0.41 11.34
N GLN A 32 -7.75 0.49 11.55
CA GLN A 32 -9.10 0.35 11.03
C GLN A 32 -9.17 0.73 9.55
N ALA A 33 -10.03 0.07 8.82
CA ALA A 33 -10.09 0.12 7.35
C ALA A 33 -10.38 1.52 6.75
N GLY A 34 -11.05 2.38 7.51
CA GLY A 34 -11.37 3.76 7.08
C GLY A 34 -10.26 4.78 7.31
N LEU A 35 -9.11 4.39 7.87
CA LEU A 35 -7.97 5.31 8.05
C LEU A 35 -7.45 5.75 6.68
N SER A 36 -7.23 7.05 6.49
CA SER A 36 -6.71 7.61 5.25
C SER A 36 -5.20 7.37 5.10
N GLY A 37 -4.71 7.36 3.87
CA GLY A 37 -3.29 7.25 3.56
C GLY A 37 -2.44 8.31 4.25
N PRO A 38 -2.76 9.62 4.10
CA PRO A 38 -2.02 10.68 4.76
C PRO A 38 -1.99 10.54 6.29
N ALA A 39 -3.10 10.19 6.93
CA ALA A 39 -3.15 10.01 8.39
C ALA A 39 -2.30 8.82 8.87
N LEU A 40 -2.26 7.74 8.09
CA LEU A 40 -1.37 6.60 8.38
C LEU A 40 0.10 7.00 8.27
N GLU A 41 0.46 7.65 7.17
CA GLU A 41 1.86 8.04 6.89
C GLU A 41 2.37 9.07 7.90
N GLU A 42 1.55 10.09 8.22
CA GLU A 42 1.84 11.07 9.27
C GLU A 42 2.11 10.40 10.62
N ALA A 43 1.26 9.45 11.01
CA ALA A 43 1.44 8.73 12.27
C ALA A 43 2.70 7.87 12.30
N LEU A 44 3.06 7.26 11.16
CA LEU A 44 4.27 6.45 11.04
C LEU A 44 5.55 7.30 11.04
N GLN A 45 5.52 8.46 10.41
CA GLN A 45 6.64 9.41 10.44
C GLN A 45 6.79 10.06 11.82
N ASP A 46 5.70 10.21 12.56
CA ASP A 46 5.69 10.67 13.95
C ASP A 46 5.73 9.53 14.99
N ALA A 47 6.11 8.33 14.59
CA ALA A 47 6.12 7.15 15.45
C ALA A 47 6.93 7.32 16.76
N PRO A 48 8.04 8.06 16.80
CA PRO A 48 8.74 8.35 18.05
C PRO A 48 7.87 9.04 19.11
N ASN A 49 7.09 10.04 18.70
CA ASN A 49 6.23 10.77 19.64
C ASN A 49 4.93 10.01 19.92
N ARG A 50 4.33 9.39 18.92
CA ARG A 50 3.02 8.73 19.05
C ARG A 50 3.08 7.36 19.73
N PHE A 51 4.13 6.60 19.49
CA PHE A 51 4.24 5.20 19.91
C PHE A 51 5.48 4.92 20.77
N GLY A 52 6.33 5.92 21.03
CA GLY A 52 7.60 5.74 21.75
C GLY A 52 8.63 4.93 20.95
N ALA A 53 8.49 4.89 19.63
CA ALA A 53 9.41 4.17 18.74
C ALA A 53 10.78 4.85 18.69
N LYS A 54 11.82 4.08 18.41
CA LYS A 54 13.19 4.62 18.26
C LYS A 54 13.41 5.30 16.91
N ARG A 55 12.54 5.04 15.93
CA ARG A 55 12.70 5.44 14.53
C ARG A 55 11.38 5.86 13.91
N GLN A 56 11.48 6.56 12.79
CA GLN A 56 10.37 6.90 11.92
C GLN A 56 10.10 5.75 10.92
N TYR A 57 8.85 5.63 10.48
CA TYR A 57 8.40 4.57 9.60
C TYR A 57 7.59 5.12 8.43
N THR A 58 7.36 4.28 7.44
CA THR A 58 6.50 4.52 6.28
C THR A 58 5.70 3.27 5.96
N CYS A 59 4.51 3.44 5.40
CA CYS A 59 3.71 2.30 4.93
C CYS A 59 4.25 1.71 3.62
N GLY A 60 5.07 2.46 2.87
CA GLY A 60 5.65 2.02 1.59
C GLY A 60 4.65 1.95 0.44
N HIS A 61 3.35 2.13 0.69
CA HIS A 61 2.29 2.01 -0.31
C HIS A 61 1.71 3.37 -0.66
N PHE A 62 1.95 3.82 -1.89
CA PHE A 62 1.54 5.14 -2.39
C PHE A 62 0.80 5.00 -3.74
N PRO A 63 -0.49 4.58 -3.72
CA PRO A 63 -1.31 4.55 -4.93
C PRO A 63 -1.59 5.98 -5.44
N GLN A 64 -2.02 6.13 -6.69
CA GLN A 64 -2.34 7.45 -7.25
C GLN A 64 -3.41 8.20 -6.44
N SER A 65 -4.35 7.47 -5.86
CA SER A 65 -5.42 8.02 -5.02
C SER A 65 -5.02 8.22 -3.55
N PHE A 66 -3.73 8.19 -3.21
CA PHE A 66 -3.22 8.18 -1.82
C PHE A 66 -3.88 9.24 -0.92
N GLU A 67 -4.01 10.47 -1.42
CA GLU A 67 -4.56 11.61 -0.67
C GLU A 67 -6.03 11.43 -0.27
N TYR A 68 -6.79 10.67 -1.05
CA TYR A 68 -8.25 10.55 -0.91
C TYR A 68 -8.72 9.15 -0.52
N SER A 69 -7.86 8.15 -0.61
CA SER A 69 -8.20 6.76 -0.37
C SER A 69 -7.97 6.34 1.08
N SER A 70 -8.61 5.25 1.47
CA SER A 70 -8.43 4.62 2.77
C SER A 70 -7.62 3.34 2.65
N VAL A 71 -6.99 2.95 3.75
CA VAL A 71 -6.23 1.70 3.86
C VAL A 71 -7.09 0.48 3.48
N GLY A 72 -8.33 0.43 3.96
CA GLY A 72 -9.25 -0.65 3.60
C GLY A 72 -9.57 -0.69 2.10
N GLY A 73 -9.69 0.48 1.47
CA GLY A 73 -9.85 0.59 0.01
C GLY A 73 -8.69 -0.04 -0.75
N TRP A 74 -7.45 0.22 -0.33
CA TRP A 74 -6.26 -0.39 -0.95
C TRP A 74 -6.31 -1.92 -0.89
N VAL A 75 -6.68 -2.47 0.27
CA VAL A 75 -6.74 -3.92 0.50
C VAL A 75 -7.83 -4.58 -0.34
N VAL A 76 -9.05 -4.04 -0.30
CA VAL A 76 -10.19 -4.66 -1.00
C VAL A 76 -10.12 -4.52 -2.52
N THR A 77 -9.34 -3.58 -3.06
CA THR A 77 -9.07 -3.45 -4.50
C THR A 77 -7.75 -4.09 -4.93
N ARG A 78 -6.96 -4.62 -3.98
CA ARG A 78 -5.64 -5.22 -4.23
C ARG A 78 -4.70 -4.24 -4.95
N GLY A 79 -4.67 -3.00 -4.45
CA GLY A 79 -4.02 -1.88 -5.10
C GLY A 79 -2.50 -2.02 -5.24
N ALA A 80 -1.95 -1.40 -6.28
CA ALA A 80 -0.53 -1.13 -6.43
C ALA A 80 -0.26 0.38 -6.32
N GLY A 81 0.99 0.76 -6.10
CA GLY A 81 1.41 2.15 -5.98
C GLY A 81 2.75 2.40 -6.65
N GLN A 82 3.17 3.66 -6.68
CA GLN A 82 4.41 4.08 -7.34
C GLN A 82 5.67 3.41 -6.75
N ASN A 83 5.61 3.05 -5.47
CA ASN A 83 6.74 2.46 -4.75
C ASN A 83 6.70 0.92 -4.73
N SER A 84 5.76 0.30 -5.45
CA SER A 84 5.55 -1.15 -5.40
C SER A 84 6.72 -1.96 -5.96
N THR A 85 7.57 -1.36 -6.79
CA THR A 85 8.78 -2.02 -7.29
C THR A 85 9.71 -2.44 -6.15
N TYR A 86 9.79 -1.65 -5.08
CA TYR A 86 10.64 -1.93 -3.93
C TYR A 86 9.89 -2.53 -2.74
N TYR A 87 8.76 -1.91 -2.35
CA TYR A 87 8.01 -2.31 -1.15
C TYR A 87 7.01 -3.44 -1.41
N GLY A 88 6.72 -3.74 -2.67
CA GLY A 88 5.64 -4.62 -3.05
C GLY A 88 4.30 -3.89 -3.21
N THR A 89 3.30 -4.61 -3.64
CA THR A 89 1.90 -4.16 -3.69
C THR A 89 1.27 -4.27 -2.29
N ILE A 90 0.04 -3.82 -2.13
CA ILE A 90 -0.68 -4.01 -0.86
C ILE A 90 -0.76 -5.50 -0.47
N ALA A 91 -0.80 -6.41 -1.46
CA ALA A 91 -0.85 -7.85 -1.23
C ALA A 91 0.43 -8.42 -0.59
N ASP A 92 1.56 -7.72 -0.75
CA ASP A 92 2.83 -8.10 -0.15
C ASP A 92 3.03 -7.47 1.24
N ILE A 93 2.23 -6.45 1.56
CA ILE A 93 2.34 -5.65 2.79
C ILE A 93 1.34 -6.11 3.86
N VAL A 94 0.16 -6.59 3.45
CA VAL A 94 -0.88 -7.07 4.38
C VAL A 94 -0.45 -8.36 5.07
N LEU A 95 -0.55 -8.38 6.40
CA LEU A 95 -0.24 -9.54 7.23
C LEU A 95 -1.50 -10.21 7.80
N SER A 96 -2.53 -9.43 8.14
CA SER A 96 -3.81 -10.00 8.57
C SER A 96 -4.97 -9.05 8.32
N GLN A 97 -6.18 -9.59 8.29
CA GLN A 97 -7.40 -8.87 7.99
C GLN A 97 -8.54 -9.33 8.90
N LYS A 98 -9.46 -8.41 9.26
CA LYS A 98 -10.70 -8.74 9.97
C LYS A 98 -11.90 -8.22 9.19
N TYR A 99 -12.83 -9.12 8.93
CA TYR A 99 -14.07 -8.82 8.22
C TYR A 99 -15.29 -9.04 9.11
N ALA A 100 -16.26 -8.15 8.97
CA ALA A 100 -17.63 -8.40 9.40
C ALA A 100 -18.44 -8.97 8.24
N THR A 101 -19.03 -10.13 8.43
CA THR A 101 -19.84 -10.82 7.42
C THR A 101 -21.24 -11.11 7.95
N PRO A 102 -22.23 -11.41 7.11
CA PRO A 102 -23.58 -11.74 7.56
C PRO A 102 -23.68 -12.95 8.50
N ILE A 103 -22.69 -13.84 8.46
CA ILE A 103 -22.67 -15.07 9.27
C ILE A 103 -21.66 -15.03 10.43
N GLY A 104 -20.98 -13.91 10.65
CA GLY A 104 -20.02 -13.79 11.73
C GLY A 104 -18.77 -12.96 11.34
N ARG A 105 -17.70 -13.16 12.09
CA ARG A 105 -16.41 -12.48 11.84
C ARG A 105 -15.43 -13.45 11.19
N ILE A 106 -14.74 -12.99 10.17
CA ILE A 106 -13.57 -13.68 9.60
C ILE A 106 -12.33 -12.92 10.08
N VAL A 107 -11.38 -13.66 10.64
CA VAL A 107 -10.07 -13.15 11.06
C VAL A 107 -9.02 -14.02 10.42
N THR A 108 -8.19 -13.43 9.56
CA THR A 108 -7.08 -14.16 8.98
C THR A 108 -5.92 -14.23 9.98
N PRO A 109 -5.10 -15.28 9.94
CA PRO A 109 -3.93 -15.40 10.83
C PRO A 109 -2.96 -14.24 10.64
N HIS A 110 -2.27 -13.89 11.72
CA HIS A 110 -1.24 -12.86 11.73
C HIS A 110 0.16 -13.51 11.62
N TYR A 111 0.51 -13.93 10.43
CA TYR A 111 1.83 -14.49 10.13
C TYR A 111 2.49 -13.74 8.98
N PRO A 112 3.82 -13.58 9.00
CA PRO A 112 4.55 -12.96 7.88
C PRO A 112 4.38 -13.73 6.58
N ARG A 113 4.29 -15.05 6.66
CA ARG A 113 4.03 -15.97 5.55
C ARG A 113 3.55 -17.32 6.07
N GLU A 114 2.65 -17.94 5.35
CA GLU A 114 2.14 -19.28 5.66
C GLU A 114 2.73 -20.31 4.69
N ALA A 115 3.10 -21.49 5.24
CA ALA A 115 3.51 -22.63 4.44
C ALA A 115 2.35 -23.62 4.18
N THR A 116 1.24 -23.45 4.91
CA THR A 116 0.02 -24.25 4.76
C THR A 116 -1.07 -23.40 4.10
N GLY A 117 -1.81 -23.97 3.18
CA GLY A 117 -2.83 -23.24 2.44
C GLY A 117 -4.23 -23.76 2.68
N PRO A 118 -5.25 -23.09 2.12
CA PRO A 118 -5.14 -21.88 1.29
C PRO A 118 -4.83 -20.62 2.11
N ASP A 119 -4.07 -19.68 1.53
CA ASP A 119 -3.79 -18.37 2.13
C ASP A 119 -5.06 -17.51 2.10
N LEU A 120 -5.73 -17.41 3.25
CA LEU A 120 -6.96 -16.63 3.38
C LEU A 120 -6.74 -15.14 3.19
N ASN A 121 -5.56 -14.60 3.49
CA ASN A 121 -5.25 -13.21 3.19
C ASN A 121 -5.35 -12.92 1.69
N GLN A 122 -4.78 -13.82 0.87
CA GLN A 122 -4.81 -13.67 -0.58
C GLN A 122 -6.20 -13.88 -1.19
N ILE A 123 -7.05 -14.72 -0.57
CA ILE A 123 -8.44 -14.93 -1.00
C ILE A 123 -9.31 -13.70 -0.69
N MET A 124 -9.12 -13.12 0.49
CA MET A 124 -9.95 -11.99 0.96
C MET A 124 -9.57 -10.65 0.31
N MET A 125 -8.30 -10.45 -0.01
CA MET A 125 -7.84 -9.25 -0.72
C MET A 125 -8.39 -9.20 -2.15
N GLY A 126 -8.78 -8.01 -2.60
CA GLY A 126 -9.35 -7.82 -3.93
C GLY A 126 -10.82 -8.25 -4.05
N SER A 127 -11.46 -8.57 -2.93
CA SER A 127 -12.87 -9.02 -2.91
C SER A 127 -13.89 -7.89 -3.12
N GLU A 128 -13.47 -6.63 -3.03
CA GLU A 128 -14.31 -5.43 -3.19
C GLU A 128 -15.62 -5.47 -2.37
N GLY A 129 -15.56 -6.11 -1.19
CA GLY A 129 -16.69 -6.24 -0.28
C GLY A 129 -17.61 -7.43 -0.55
N THR A 130 -17.31 -8.31 -1.53
CA THR A 130 -18.13 -9.49 -1.85
C THR A 130 -18.27 -10.47 -0.67
N PHE A 131 -17.21 -10.60 0.13
CA PHE A 131 -17.20 -11.52 1.28
C PHE A 131 -17.59 -10.85 2.60
N GLY A 132 -17.69 -9.53 2.63
CA GLY A 132 -18.03 -8.78 3.85
C GLY A 132 -17.32 -7.44 3.92
N VAL A 133 -17.50 -6.74 5.03
CA VAL A 133 -16.91 -5.42 5.29
C VAL A 133 -15.58 -5.59 6.02
N LEU A 134 -14.49 -5.17 5.40
CA LEU A 134 -13.18 -5.09 6.04
C LEU A 134 -13.22 -4.05 7.15
N THR A 135 -12.89 -4.45 8.38
CA THR A 135 -12.93 -3.56 9.56
C THR A 135 -11.55 -3.17 10.06
N GLU A 136 -10.62 -4.12 10.06
CA GLU A 136 -9.26 -3.92 10.53
C GLU A 136 -8.27 -4.63 9.62
N VAL A 137 -7.06 -4.07 9.52
CA VAL A 137 -5.96 -4.67 8.77
C VAL A 137 -4.65 -4.45 9.53
N THR A 138 -3.80 -5.46 9.52
CA THR A 138 -2.42 -5.36 9.99
C THR A 138 -1.50 -5.31 8.80
N LEU A 139 -0.66 -4.29 8.77
CA LEU A 139 0.30 -4.02 7.70
C LEU A 139 1.73 -4.16 8.23
N LYS A 140 2.61 -4.67 7.40
CA LYS A 140 4.04 -4.47 7.53
C LYS A 140 4.38 -3.00 7.28
N VAL A 141 5.33 -2.45 8.04
CA VAL A 141 5.85 -1.11 7.83
C VAL A 141 7.37 -1.13 7.66
N PHE A 142 7.90 -0.07 7.08
CA PHE A 142 9.32 0.02 6.72
C PHE A 142 9.93 1.24 7.40
N ARG A 143 11.25 1.21 7.65
CA ARG A 143 11.96 2.38 8.16
C ARG A 143 11.89 3.53 7.15
N TRP A 144 11.53 4.70 7.62
CA TRP A 144 11.59 5.91 6.80
C TRP A 144 12.98 6.50 6.86
N GLN A 145 13.66 6.58 5.71
CA GLN A 145 15.07 6.96 5.57
C GLN A 145 15.21 7.99 4.44
N PRO A 146 14.67 9.21 4.59
CA PRO A 146 14.73 10.24 3.56
C PRO A 146 16.16 10.67 3.22
N GLU A 147 17.07 10.57 4.17
CA GLU A 147 18.51 10.88 4.01
C GLU A 147 19.20 9.94 3.02
N ASN A 148 18.69 8.74 2.84
CA ASN A 148 19.24 7.75 1.90
C ASN A 148 18.62 7.87 0.50
N ARG A 149 17.67 8.79 0.30
CA ARG A 149 16.97 8.93 -0.98
C ARG A 149 17.86 9.63 -2.00
N LYS A 150 18.15 8.93 -3.09
CA LYS A 150 18.82 9.47 -4.28
C LYS A 150 17.87 9.44 -5.46
N ARG A 151 17.87 10.48 -6.27
CA ARG A 151 17.04 10.58 -7.47
C ARG A 151 17.94 10.76 -8.67
N PHE A 152 17.65 9.99 -9.73
CA PHE A 152 18.34 10.05 -11.00
C PHE A 152 17.30 10.21 -12.10
N SER A 153 17.59 11.05 -13.08
CA SER A 153 16.79 11.23 -14.29
C SER A 153 17.71 11.16 -15.48
N TYR A 154 17.29 10.42 -16.48
CA TYR A 154 18.07 10.24 -17.73
C TYR A 154 17.18 10.56 -18.92
N MET A 155 17.76 11.26 -19.89
CA MET A 155 17.15 11.51 -21.19
C MET A 155 17.74 10.55 -22.20
N PHE A 156 16.89 9.93 -23.00
CA PHE A 156 17.28 9.01 -24.07
C PHE A 156 16.97 9.65 -25.42
N ARG A 157 17.73 9.26 -26.43
CA ARG A 157 17.56 9.77 -27.79
C ARG A 157 16.23 9.36 -28.43
N ASP A 158 15.80 8.13 -28.15
CA ASP A 158 14.59 7.53 -28.70
C ASP A 158 13.96 6.56 -27.69
N TRP A 159 12.71 6.17 -27.96
CA TRP A 159 11.93 5.27 -27.12
C TRP A 159 12.53 3.89 -27.01
N GLU A 160 13.05 3.34 -28.10
CA GLU A 160 13.64 2.01 -28.18
C GLU A 160 14.86 1.90 -27.24
N THR A 161 15.72 2.90 -27.28
CA THR A 161 16.91 2.98 -26.39
C THR A 161 16.48 3.09 -24.92
N ALA A 162 15.46 3.88 -24.62
CA ALA A 162 14.92 4.03 -23.26
C ALA A 162 14.34 2.72 -22.74
N MET A 163 13.57 2.02 -23.56
CA MET A 163 12.99 0.70 -23.22
C MET A 163 14.07 -0.36 -23.01
N ALA A 164 15.10 -0.38 -23.85
CA ALA A 164 16.21 -1.32 -23.71
C ALA A 164 16.99 -1.07 -22.40
N ALA A 165 17.29 0.19 -22.07
CA ALA A 165 17.94 0.55 -20.83
C ALA A 165 17.10 0.23 -19.59
N ALA A 166 15.79 0.50 -19.64
CA ALA A 166 14.87 0.17 -18.56
C ALA A 166 14.81 -1.34 -18.30
N ARG A 167 14.73 -2.13 -19.37
CA ARG A 167 14.76 -3.58 -19.29
C ARG A 167 16.07 -4.09 -18.68
N GLU A 168 17.21 -3.61 -19.15
CA GLU A 168 18.52 -4.01 -18.65
C GLU A 168 18.66 -3.70 -17.15
N MET A 169 18.25 -2.50 -16.71
CA MET A 169 18.25 -2.13 -15.32
C MET A 169 17.38 -3.04 -14.45
N MET A 170 16.23 -3.49 -14.94
CA MET A 170 15.35 -4.36 -14.16
C MET A 170 15.82 -5.81 -14.15
N GLN A 171 16.53 -6.26 -15.19
CA GLN A 171 17.03 -7.63 -15.33
C GLN A 171 18.41 -7.85 -14.71
N CYS A 172 19.16 -6.80 -14.40
CA CYS A 172 20.49 -6.93 -13.81
C CYS A 172 20.48 -7.42 -12.34
N GLU A 173 19.30 -7.51 -11.71
CA GLU A 173 19.11 -7.98 -10.32
C GLU A 173 19.98 -7.25 -9.28
N CYS A 174 20.41 -6.03 -9.58
CA CYS A 174 21.26 -5.20 -8.70
C CYS A 174 20.51 -4.53 -7.56
N GLY A 175 19.25 -4.93 -7.34
CA GLY A 175 18.31 -4.30 -6.41
C GLY A 175 17.31 -3.40 -7.14
N TYR A 176 16.23 -3.07 -6.44
CA TYR A 176 15.13 -2.31 -7.02
C TYR A 176 15.09 -0.88 -6.46
N SER A 177 14.86 0.08 -7.33
CA SER A 177 14.56 1.45 -6.92
C SER A 177 13.17 1.50 -6.26
N SER A 178 12.99 2.39 -5.29
CA SER A 178 11.66 2.59 -4.67
C SER A 178 10.63 3.14 -5.66
N VAL A 179 11.08 3.97 -6.60
CA VAL A 179 10.27 4.45 -7.72
C VAL A 179 11.06 4.24 -9.00
N PHE A 180 10.44 3.57 -9.96
CA PHE A 180 10.97 3.41 -11.31
C PHE A 180 9.90 3.84 -12.31
N ARG A 181 10.22 4.83 -13.13
CA ARG A 181 9.28 5.39 -14.11
C ARG A 181 9.99 5.63 -15.43
N LEU A 182 9.34 5.24 -16.49
CA LEU A 182 9.68 5.61 -17.84
C LEU A 182 8.54 6.44 -18.42
N SER A 183 8.85 7.63 -18.91
CA SER A 183 7.89 8.54 -19.55
C SER A 183 8.13 8.54 -21.05
N ASP A 184 7.05 8.51 -21.80
CA ASP A 184 7.11 8.66 -23.26
C ASP A 184 7.42 10.10 -23.69
N PRO A 185 7.67 10.35 -25.00
CA PRO A 185 8.01 11.68 -25.48
C PRO A 185 6.90 12.72 -25.24
N GLU A 186 5.62 12.31 -25.36
CA GLU A 186 4.48 13.21 -25.20
C GLU A 186 4.30 13.62 -23.76
N GLU A 187 4.36 12.66 -22.82
CA GLU A 187 4.33 12.93 -21.39
C GLU A 187 5.53 13.79 -20.97
N THR A 188 6.73 13.48 -21.49
CA THR A 188 7.93 14.25 -21.19
C THR A 188 7.81 15.71 -21.66
N HIS A 189 7.27 15.92 -22.86
CA HIS A 189 7.04 17.25 -23.38
C HIS A 189 6.02 18.03 -22.54
N LEU A 190 4.94 17.41 -22.14
CA LEU A 190 3.92 18.00 -21.28
C LEU A 190 4.52 18.42 -19.92
N MET A 191 5.34 17.56 -19.31
CA MET A 191 6.01 17.86 -18.04
C MET A 191 7.00 19.01 -18.11
N LEU A 192 7.62 19.25 -19.26
CA LEU A 192 8.56 20.36 -19.47
C LEU A 192 7.85 21.69 -19.72
N MET A 193 6.56 21.68 -20.00
CA MET A 193 5.73 22.87 -20.20
C MET A 193 5.10 23.41 -18.90
N LEU A 194 5.08 22.60 -17.83
CA LEU A 194 4.56 22.95 -16.50
C LEU A 194 5.66 23.46 -15.58
#